data_4b4e2146466622a3db639a77f296a785
#
_entry.id   4b4e2146466622a3db639a77f296a785
#
_cell.length_a   1.000
_cell.length_b   1.000
_cell.length_c   1.000
_cell.angle_alpha   90.00
_cell.angle_beta   90.00
_cell.angle_gamma   90.00
#
_symmetry.space_group_name_H-M   'P 1'
#
loop_
_entity.id
_entity.type
_entity.pdbx_description
1 polymer ?
#
loop_
_entity_poly.entity_id
_entity_poly.type
_entity_poly.pdbx_seq_one_letter_code
_entity_poly.pdbx_strand_id
1 'polypeptide(L)'
;VAKSRINTALIAQHWDDLLRLAGSLKLGKVPAMGIMRVLQRGESPTRLAQALAEFGRLEKTLYLLAYLDDETRRRATLTQLNRGEGRHSLARALFHGKRGELHQRYREGQEDQLGALGLVVNVIALWNTLYMEAVLTQLRQEGYPVRDEDVARLSPLIFEHINLLGRYSFTVPEAVIRGELRPLRDPAEEDA
;
A
#
# COMPACT_ATOMS: atom_id res chain seq x y z
N VAL A 1 -19.20 -7.44 13.09
CA VAL A 1 -19.98 -7.91 14.25
C VAL A 1 -20.06 -9.42 14.21
N ALA A 2 -19.81 -10.08 15.36
CA ALA A 2 -19.86 -11.53 15.45
C ALA A 2 -21.29 -12.03 15.19
N LYS A 3 -21.44 -13.05 14.33
CA LYS A 3 -22.74 -13.67 14.01
C LYS A 3 -23.31 -14.51 15.18
N SER A 4 -22.50 -14.83 16.16
CA SER A 4 -22.85 -15.61 17.34
C SER A 4 -22.11 -15.05 18.57
N ARG A 5 -22.55 -15.46 19.77
CA ARG A 5 -21.93 -15.07 21.05
C ARG A 5 -20.45 -15.50 21.05
N ILE A 6 -19.57 -14.59 21.45
CA ILE A 6 -18.13 -14.85 21.62
C ILE A 6 -17.93 -15.63 22.92
N ASN A 7 -17.13 -16.71 22.88
CA ASN A 7 -16.81 -17.50 24.06
C ASN A 7 -15.64 -16.88 24.83
N THR A 8 -15.95 -15.90 25.68
CA THR A 8 -14.95 -15.21 26.51
C THR A 8 -14.35 -16.12 27.60
N ALA A 9 -15.09 -17.12 28.05
CA ALA A 9 -14.58 -18.09 29.03
C ALA A 9 -13.43 -18.92 28.45
N LEU A 10 -13.55 -19.34 27.19
CA LEU A 10 -12.47 -20.06 26.49
C LEU A 10 -11.23 -19.18 26.28
N ILE A 11 -11.43 -17.89 25.97
CA ILE A 11 -10.32 -16.92 25.87
C ILE A 11 -9.61 -16.80 27.22
N ALA A 12 -10.35 -16.60 28.30
CA ALA A 12 -9.79 -16.46 29.65
C ALA A 12 -9.03 -17.73 30.10
N GLN A 13 -9.57 -18.92 29.81
CA GLN A 13 -8.93 -20.19 30.12
C GLN A 13 -7.55 -20.37 29.47
N HIS A 14 -7.36 -19.83 28.24
CA HIS A 14 -6.13 -19.97 27.48
C HIS A 14 -5.35 -18.62 27.37
N TRP A 15 -5.63 -17.68 28.27
CA TRP A 15 -5.04 -16.33 28.18
C TRP A 15 -3.52 -16.34 28.20
N ASP A 16 -2.90 -17.10 29.12
CA ASP A 16 -1.46 -17.17 29.23
C ASP A 16 -0.80 -17.75 27.98
N ASP A 17 -1.44 -18.74 27.35
CA ASP A 17 -0.95 -19.31 26.09
C ASP A 17 -1.08 -18.33 24.92
N LEU A 18 -2.16 -17.55 24.87
CA LEU A 18 -2.34 -16.48 23.88
C LEU A 18 -1.27 -15.39 24.06
N LEU A 19 -0.95 -15.01 25.31
CA LEU A 19 0.11 -14.04 25.59
C LEU A 19 1.49 -14.59 25.20
N ARG A 20 1.79 -15.85 25.46
CA ARG A 20 3.05 -16.49 25.03
C ARG A 20 3.17 -16.52 23.51
N LEU A 21 2.08 -16.84 22.81
CA LEU A 21 2.00 -16.78 21.35
C LEU A 21 2.29 -15.39 20.82
N ALA A 22 1.58 -14.38 21.33
CA ALA A 22 1.77 -12.98 20.95
C ALA A 22 3.19 -12.47 21.24
N GLY A 23 3.73 -12.83 22.42
CA GLY A 23 5.11 -12.50 22.81
C GLY A 23 6.14 -13.14 21.87
N SER A 24 5.96 -14.39 21.50
CA SER A 24 6.83 -15.13 20.59
C SER A 24 6.85 -14.50 19.18
N LEU A 25 5.68 -14.07 18.69
CA LEU A 25 5.55 -13.33 17.43
C LEU A 25 6.25 -11.98 17.50
N LYS A 26 5.99 -11.20 18.54
CA LYS A 26 6.58 -9.87 18.73
C LYS A 26 8.11 -9.92 18.82
N LEU A 27 8.64 -10.94 19.46
CA LEU A 27 10.09 -11.15 19.61
C LEU A 27 10.72 -11.82 18.37
N GLY A 28 9.95 -12.14 17.33
CA GLY A 28 10.44 -12.80 16.11
C GLY A 28 10.96 -14.23 16.35
N LYS A 29 10.62 -14.85 17.50
CA LYS A 29 11.07 -16.21 17.82
C LYS A 29 10.39 -17.28 16.97
N VAL A 30 9.17 -17.03 16.54
CA VAL A 30 8.40 -17.93 15.67
C VAL A 30 7.73 -17.10 14.57
N PRO A 31 7.80 -17.52 13.29
CA PRO A 31 7.09 -16.83 12.22
C PRO A 31 5.58 -17.13 12.32
N ALA A 32 4.76 -16.12 11.99
CA ALA A 32 3.30 -16.24 12.04
C ALA A 32 2.77 -17.46 11.24
N MET A 33 3.35 -17.71 10.07
CA MET A 33 3.01 -18.87 9.24
C MET A 33 3.28 -20.21 9.94
N GLY A 34 4.34 -20.30 10.75
CA GLY A 34 4.65 -21.48 11.56
C GLY A 34 3.57 -21.76 12.59
N ILE A 35 3.11 -20.74 13.30
CA ILE A 35 2.01 -20.84 14.28
C ILE A 35 0.72 -21.29 13.58
N MET A 36 0.36 -20.65 12.47
CA MET A 36 -0.85 -21.01 11.71
C MET A 36 -0.83 -22.46 11.25
N ARG A 37 0.31 -22.96 10.75
CA ARG A 37 0.45 -24.38 10.36
C ARG A 37 0.27 -25.34 11.53
N VAL A 38 0.79 -25.00 12.71
CA VAL A 38 0.63 -25.84 13.91
C VAL A 38 -0.81 -25.86 14.39
N LEU A 39 -1.46 -24.69 14.44
CA LEU A 39 -2.84 -24.57 14.92
C LEU A 39 -3.88 -25.19 13.96
N GLN A 40 -3.54 -25.33 12.68
CA GLN A 40 -4.40 -25.93 11.65
C GLN A 40 -4.13 -27.43 11.41
N ARG A 41 -3.16 -28.02 12.11
CA ARG A 41 -2.89 -29.47 12.00
C ARG A 41 -3.96 -30.30 12.70
N GLY A 42 -4.41 -31.35 12.02
CA GLY A 42 -5.39 -32.31 12.54
C GLY A 42 -6.82 -32.08 11.99
N GLU A 43 -7.67 -33.07 12.20
CA GLU A 43 -9.07 -33.05 11.72
C GLU A 43 -9.95 -32.04 12.48
N SER A 44 -9.58 -31.69 13.69
CA SER A 44 -10.29 -30.70 14.52
C SER A 44 -9.33 -29.69 15.13
N PRO A 45 -9.73 -28.39 15.22
CA PRO A 45 -8.90 -27.37 15.83
C PRO A 45 -8.69 -27.63 17.33
N THR A 46 -7.46 -27.46 17.79
CA THR A 46 -7.12 -27.56 19.22
C THR A 46 -7.88 -26.51 20.05
N ARG A 47 -7.99 -26.70 21.35
CA ARG A 47 -8.61 -25.73 22.27
C ARG A 47 -7.96 -24.37 22.20
N LEU A 48 -6.63 -24.30 22.08
CA LEU A 48 -5.88 -23.07 21.90
C LEU A 48 -6.20 -22.39 20.55
N ALA A 49 -6.34 -23.17 19.46
CA ALA A 49 -6.75 -22.63 18.16
C ALA A 49 -8.17 -22.05 18.21
N GLN A 50 -9.09 -22.72 18.91
CA GLN A 50 -10.44 -22.23 19.15
C GLN A 50 -10.44 -20.93 19.98
N ALA A 51 -9.63 -20.86 21.05
CA ALA A 51 -9.47 -19.67 21.88
C ALA A 51 -8.91 -18.49 21.06
N LEU A 52 -7.91 -18.74 20.21
CA LEU A 52 -7.35 -17.72 19.31
C LEU A 52 -8.38 -17.22 18.29
N ALA A 53 -9.20 -18.13 17.75
CA ALA A 53 -10.28 -17.75 16.84
C ALA A 53 -11.36 -16.90 17.54
N GLU A 54 -11.75 -17.24 18.76
CA GLU A 54 -12.68 -16.42 19.56
C GLU A 54 -12.10 -15.07 19.93
N PHE A 55 -10.79 -15.01 20.27
CA PHE A 55 -10.09 -13.75 20.49
C PHE A 55 -10.06 -12.88 19.22
N GLY A 56 -9.76 -13.48 18.06
CA GLY A 56 -9.82 -12.78 16.78
C GLY A 56 -11.22 -12.24 16.43
N ARG A 57 -12.30 -12.96 16.82
CA ARG A 57 -13.68 -12.48 16.67
C ARG A 57 -13.97 -11.29 17.58
N LEU A 58 -13.42 -11.29 18.80
CA LEU A 58 -13.53 -10.18 19.75
C LEU A 58 -12.85 -8.94 19.18
N GLU A 59 -11.58 -9.05 18.78
CA GLU A 59 -10.79 -7.96 18.18
C GLU A 59 -11.46 -7.39 16.93
N LYS A 60 -11.94 -8.26 16.03
CA LYS A 60 -12.69 -7.83 14.84
C LYS A 60 -13.95 -7.05 15.22
N THR A 61 -14.66 -7.47 16.25
CA THR A 61 -15.88 -6.78 16.70
C THR A 61 -15.56 -5.40 17.26
N LEU A 62 -14.52 -5.29 18.09
CA LEU A 62 -14.04 -4.02 18.62
C LEU A 62 -13.58 -3.08 17.50
N TYR A 63 -12.84 -3.59 16.53
CA TYR A 63 -12.43 -2.83 15.35
C TYR A 63 -13.64 -2.30 14.58
N LEU A 64 -14.64 -3.14 14.31
CA LEU A 64 -15.83 -2.74 13.55
C LEU A 64 -16.68 -1.71 14.32
N LEU A 65 -16.81 -1.84 15.63
CA LEU A 65 -17.50 -0.85 16.44
C LEU A 65 -16.79 0.51 16.40
N ALA A 66 -15.46 0.51 16.59
CA ALA A 66 -14.67 1.73 16.49
C ALA A 66 -14.71 2.33 15.06
N TYR A 67 -14.73 1.50 14.02
CA TYR A 67 -14.86 1.95 12.63
C TYR A 67 -16.24 2.59 12.36
N LEU A 68 -17.30 2.07 12.94
CA LEU A 68 -18.65 2.61 12.77
C LEU A 68 -18.85 3.92 13.55
N ASP A 69 -18.26 4.03 14.72
CA ASP A 69 -18.42 5.17 15.62
C ASP A 69 -17.53 6.37 15.23
N ASP A 70 -16.30 6.13 14.80
CA ASP A 70 -15.29 7.14 14.50
C ASP A 70 -15.18 7.42 13.00
N GLU A 71 -15.70 8.58 12.57
CA GLU A 71 -15.61 9.05 11.18
C GLU A 71 -14.16 9.32 10.76
N THR A 72 -13.33 9.85 11.64
CA THR A 72 -11.92 10.15 11.36
C THR A 72 -11.15 8.87 11.04
N ARG A 73 -11.40 7.83 11.83
CA ARG A 73 -10.83 6.49 11.58
C ARG A 73 -11.29 5.90 10.27
N ARG A 74 -12.58 6.03 9.93
CA ARG A 74 -13.10 5.59 8.62
C ARG A 74 -12.39 6.29 7.48
N ARG A 75 -12.29 7.62 7.53
CA ARG A 75 -11.62 8.43 6.51
C ARG A 75 -10.15 8.06 6.37
N ALA A 76 -9.43 7.90 7.48
CA ALA A 76 -8.03 7.48 7.47
C ALA A 76 -7.86 6.08 6.82
N THR A 77 -8.73 5.13 7.16
CA THR A 77 -8.73 3.78 6.56
C THR A 77 -8.99 3.84 5.06
N LEU A 78 -10.02 4.57 4.62
CA LEU A 78 -10.36 4.73 3.20
C LEU A 78 -9.23 5.42 2.43
N THR A 79 -8.57 6.42 3.01
CA THR A 79 -7.41 7.07 2.39
C THR A 79 -6.29 6.07 2.12
N GLN A 80 -5.99 5.17 3.07
CA GLN A 80 -4.96 4.15 2.85
C GLN A 80 -5.38 3.11 1.81
N LEU A 81 -6.64 2.71 1.78
CA LEU A 81 -7.16 1.80 0.75
C LEU A 81 -7.05 2.43 -0.64
N ASN A 82 -7.48 3.69 -0.80
CA ASN A 82 -7.39 4.42 -2.07
C ASN A 82 -5.93 4.57 -2.55
N ARG A 83 -4.98 4.81 -1.63
CA ARG A 83 -3.55 4.81 -1.97
C ARG A 83 -3.08 3.45 -2.48
N GLY A 84 -3.52 2.37 -1.86
CA GLY A 84 -3.25 1.01 -2.32
C GLY A 84 -3.82 0.74 -3.71
N GLU A 85 -5.07 1.15 -3.96
CA GLU A 85 -5.73 1.01 -5.26
C GLU A 85 -5.04 1.83 -6.35
N GLY A 86 -4.64 3.08 -6.06
CA GLY A 86 -3.86 3.92 -6.97
C GLY A 86 -2.52 3.27 -7.34
N ARG A 87 -1.80 2.73 -6.35
CA ARG A 87 -0.56 2.00 -6.59
C ARG A 87 -0.77 0.77 -7.47
N HIS A 88 -1.85 0.00 -7.26
CA HIS A 88 -2.19 -1.14 -8.10
C HIS A 88 -2.59 -0.71 -9.52
N SER A 89 -3.27 0.42 -9.68
CA SER A 89 -3.62 0.97 -10.99
C SER A 89 -2.37 1.32 -11.79
N LEU A 90 -1.43 2.08 -11.20
CA LEU A 90 -0.14 2.37 -11.79
C LEU A 90 0.64 1.09 -12.14
N ALA A 91 0.70 0.13 -11.22
CA ALA A 91 1.39 -1.15 -11.45
C ALA A 91 0.80 -1.91 -12.65
N ARG A 92 -0.54 -1.96 -12.79
CA ARG A 92 -1.20 -2.58 -13.94
C ARG A 92 -0.94 -1.84 -15.24
N ALA A 93 -0.84 -0.52 -15.21
CA ALA A 93 -0.50 0.27 -16.39
C ALA A 93 0.92 0.00 -16.88
N LEU A 94 1.88 -0.17 -15.96
CA LEU A 94 3.26 -0.56 -16.28
C LEU A 94 3.34 -1.98 -16.84
N PHE A 95 2.58 -2.92 -16.28
CA PHE A 95 2.41 -4.28 -16.81
C PHE A 95 1.21 -4.38 -17.76
N HIS A 96 1.18 -3.55 -18.79
CA HIS A 96 0.05 -3.42 -19.71
C HIS A 96 -0.31 -4.71 -20.47
N GLY A 97 0.59 -5.66 -20.59
CA GLY A 97 0.28 -7.00 -21.09
C GLY A 97 -0.49 -7.85 -20.08
N LYS A 98 -1.34 -8.76 -20.56
CA LYS A 98 -2.06 -9.77 -19.76
C LYS A 98 -2.74 -9.21 -18.48
N ARG A 99 -3.33 -8.03 -18.57
CA ARG A 99 -4.04 -7.35 -17.46
C ARG A 99 -3.16 -7.01 -16.25
N GLY A 100 -1.85 -6.90 -16.41
CA GLY A 100 -0.91 -6.64 -15.34
C GLY A 100 -0.59 -7.84 -14.46
N GLU A 101 -0.80 -9.05 -14.95
CA GLU A 101 -0.46 -10.27 -14.23
C GLU A 101 1.02 -10.64 -14.42
N LEU A 102 1.65 -11.16 -13.36
CA LEU A 102 2.98 -11.75 -13.43
C LEU A 102 2.90 -13.16 -14.00
N HIS A 103 3.61 -13.42 -15.09
CA HIS A 103 3.52 -14.68 -15.84
C HIS A 103 4.83 -15.45 -15.96
N GLN A 104 5.77 -15.22 -15.07
CA GLN A 104 6.98 -16.03 -15.06
C GLN A 104 6.68 -17.44 -14.56
N ARG A 105 7.29 -18.42 -15.23
CA ARG A 105 7.09 -19.85 -14.94
C ARG A 105 7.65 -20.24 -13.57
N TYR A 106 8.79 -19.64 -13.20
CA TYR A 106 9.51 -19.96 -11.97
C TYR A 106 9.38 -18.83 -10.95
N ARG A 107 9.39 -19.19 -9.67
CA ARG A 107 9.26 -18.25 -8.55
C ARG A 107 10.31 -17.14 -8.58
N GLU A 108 11.56 -17.49 -8.85
CA GLU A 108 12.67 -16.52 -8.92
C GLU A 108 12.38 -15.42 -9.95
N GLY A 109 11.97 -15.77 -11.17
CA GLY A 109 11.61 -14.78 -12.18
C GLY A 109 10.37 -13.93 -11.80
N GLN A 110 9.44 -14.47 -11.01
CA GLN A 110 8.30 -13.69 -10.49
C GLN A 110 8.75 -12.69 -9.43
N GLU A 111 9.67 -13.08 -8.54
CA GLU A 111 10.24 -12.21 -7.51
C GLU A 111 11.05 -11.07 -8.14
N ASP A 112 11.84 -11.34 -9.15
CA ASP A 112 12.61 -10.34 -9.92
C ASP A 112 11.69 -9.34 -10.61
N GLN A 113 10.66 -9.82 -11.30
CA GLN A 113 9.66 -8.95 -11.93
C GLN A 113 8.92 -8.08 -10.92
N LEU A 114 8.54 -8.65 -9.77
CA LEU A 114 7.86 -7.91 -8.72
C LEU A 114 8.78 -6.84 -8.12
N GLY A 115 10.05 -7.16 -7.92
CA GLY A 115 11.08 -6.22 -7.47
C GLY A 115 11.29 -5.07 -8.45
N ALA A 116 11.47 -5.39 -9.73
CA ALA A 116 11.62 -4.40 -10.79
C ALA A 116 10.39 -3.49 -10.92
N LEU A 117 9.17 -4.08 -10.88
CA LEU A 117 7.94 -3.32 -10.88
C LEU A 117 7.86 -2.37 -9.69
N GLY A 118 8.19 -2.85 -8.49
CA GLY A 118 8.20 -2.03 -7.27
C GLY A 118 9.15 -0.84 -7.40
N LEU A 119 10.32 -1.05 -7.98
CA LEU A 119 11.30 0.00 -8.24
C LEU A 119 10.75 1.07 -9.21
N VAL A 120 10.20 0.66 -10.35
CA VAL A 120 9.65 1.59 -11.35
C VAL A 120 8.47 2.37 -10.78
N VAL A 121 7.56 1.72 -10.06
CA VAL A 121 6.44 2.41 -9.37
C VAL A 121 6.96 3.47 -8.41
N ASN A 122 8.00 3.15 -7.64
CA ASN A 122 8.58 4.09 -6.69
C ASN A 122 9.29 5.26 -7.39
N VAL A 123 9.98 5.02 -8.52
CA VAL A 123 10.60 6.08 -9.32
C VAL A 123 9.54 7.04 -9.87
N ILE A 124 8.42 6.53 -10.41
CA ILE A 124 7.33 7.36 -10.91
C ILE A 124 6.71 8.18 -9.77
N ALA A 125 6.46 7.56 -8.63
CA ALA A 125 5.91 8.27 -7.47
C ALA A 125 6.86 9.39 -6.99
N LEU A 126 8.17 9.12 -6.93
CA LEU A 126 9.18 10.12 -6.58
C LEU A 126 9.22 11.26 -7.60
N TRP A 127 9.28 10.92 -8.89
CA TRP A 127 9.24 11.91 -9.98
C TRP A 127 8.03 12.82 -9.84
N ASN A 128 6.82 12.26 -9.76
CA ASN A 128 5.59 13.03 -9.62
C ASN A 128 5.61 13.92 -8.37
N THR A 129 6.13 13.43 -7.26
CA THR A 129 6.23 14.20 -6.01
C THR A 129 7.09 15.44 -6.21
N LEU A 130 8.28 15.28 -6.80
CA LEU A 130 9.21 16.38 -7.03
C LEU A 130 8.65 17.42 -8.04
N TYR A 131 8.00 16.94 -9.10
CA TYR A 131 7.40 17.84 -10.09
C TYR A 131 6.17 18.57 -9.56
N MET A 132 5.30 17.90 -8.81
CA MET A 132 4.17 18.56 -8.15
C MET A 132 4.65 19.64 -7.18
N GLU A 133 5.70 19.40 -6.42
CA GLU A 133 6.27 20.41 -5.53
C GLU A 133 6.81 21.63 -6.31
N ALA A 134 7.51 21.39 -7.41
CA ALA A 134 8.00 22.46 -8.29
C ALA A 134 6.85 23.27 -8.89
N VAL A 135 5.82 22.61 -9.43
CA VAL A 135 4.63 23.27 -10.00
C VAL A 135 3.88 24.08 -8.95
N LEU A 136 3.66 23.53 -7.76
CA LEU A 136 2.98 24.24 -6.67
C LEU A 136 3.75 25.48 -6.23
N THR A 137 5.08 25.40 -6.21
CA THR A 137 5.96 26.53 -5.90
C THR A 137 5.83 27.62 -6.95
N GLN A 138 5.87 27.25 -8.23
CA GLN A 138 5.70 28.19 -9.35
C GLN A 138 4.32 28.86 -9.32
N LEU A 139 3.24 28.09 -9.19
CA LEU A 139 1.87 28.63 -9.12
C LEU A 139 1.71 29.65 -7.99
N ARG A 140 2.30 29.38 -6.81
CA ARG A 140 2.31 30.33 -5.69
C ARG A 140 3.06 31.62 -6.03
N GLN A 141 4.20 31.51 -6.73
CA GLN A 141 4.98 32.67 -7.17
C GLN A 141 4.21 33.52 -8.19
N GLU A 142 3.44 32.88 -9.06
CA GLU A 142 2.60 33.53 -10.08
C GLU A 142 1.30 34.12 -9.48
N GLY A 143 1.05 33.93 -8.20
CA GLY A 143 -0.11 34.49 -7.49
C GLY A 143 -1.38 33.64 -7.59
N TYR A 144 -1.30 32.39 -8.06
CA TYR A 144 -2.46 31.50 -8.05
C TYR A 144 -2.84 31.07 -6.61
N PRO A 145 -4.14 30.97 -6.31
CA PRO A 145 -4.61 30.57 -4.99
C PRO A 145 -4.42 29.05 -4.75
N VAL A 146 -3.24 28.65 -4.29
CA VAL A 146 -2.94 27.26 -3.94
C VAL A 146 -3.28 27.01 -2.47
N ARG A 147 -4.40 26.32 -2.22
CA ARG A 147 -4.84 26.00 -0.87
C ARG A 147 -4.22 24.68 -0.40
N ASP A 148 -3.74 24.64 0.84
CA ASP A 148 -3.11 23.44 1.41
C ASP A 148 -4.06 22.24 1.49
N GLU A 149 -5.38 22.49 1.62
CA GLU A 149 -6.40 21.46 1.59
C GLU A 149 -6.49 20.74 0.24
N ASP A 150 -6.27 21.43 -0.86
CA ASP A 150 -6.25 20.86 -2.20
C ASP A 150 -4.93 20.14 -2.46
N VAL A 151 -3.81 20.71 -1.99
CA VAL A 151 -2.49 20.04 -2.05
C VAL A 151 -2.52 18.69 -1.32
N ALA A 152 -3.17 18.61 -0.17
CA ALA A 152 -3.32 17.37 0.60
C ALA A 152 -4.10 16.26 -0.14
N ARG A 153 -4.83 16.60 -1.21
CA ARG A 153 -5.58 15.65 -2.04
C ARG A 153 -4.82 15.16 -3.26
N LEU A 154 -3.71 15.79 -3.60
CA LEU A 154 -2.89 15.36 -4.72
C LEU A 154 -2.30 13.97 -4.48
N SER A 155 -2.19 13.19 -5.53
CA SER A 155 -1.62 11.84 -5.48
C SER A 155 -0.43 11.73 -6.43
N PRO A 156 0.75 11.31 -5.97
CA PRO A 156 1.89 11.07 -6.84
C PRO A 156 1.77 9.78 -7.67
N LEU A 157 0.64 9.10 -7.59
CA LEU A 157 0.40 7.82 -8.27
C LEU A 157 -0.34 7.97 -9.60
N ILE A 158 -0.61 9.21 -10.04
CA ILE A 158 -1.14 9.51 -11.36
C ILE A 158 -0.09 9.18 -12.43
N PHE A 159 -0.54 8.73 -13.61
CA PHE A 159 0.35 8.31 -14.69
C PHE A 159 -0.15 8.66 -16.09
N GLU A 160 -1.30 9.31 -16.22
CA GLU A 160 -1.95 9.67 -17.49
C GLU A 160 -1.10 10.65 -18.30
N HIS A 161 -0.24 11.43 -17.65
CA HIS A 161 0.70 12.35 -18.27
C HIS A 161 2.02 11.68 -18.70
N ILE A 162 2.21 10.38 -18.44
CA ILE A 162 3.41 9.64 -18.78
C ILE A 162 3.12 8.71 -19.94
N ASN A 163 3.84 8.85 -21.05
CA ASN A 163 3.74 7.92 -22.17
C ASN A 163 4.49 6.61 -21.84
N LEU A 164 3.82 5.69 -21.16
CA LEU A 164 4.39 4.41 -20.75
C LEU A 164 4.74 3.48 -21.92
N LEU A 165 4.18 3.72 -23.11
CA LEU A 165 4.43 2.92 -24.33
C LEU A 165 5.32 3.66 -25.34
N GLY A 166 5.83 4.83 -24.99
CA GLY A 166 6.67 5.65 -25.84
C GLY A 166 8.09 5.12 -26.00
N ARG A 167 8.90 5.89 -26.72
CA ARG A 167 10.33 5.63 -26.82
C ARG A 167 11.01 5.99 -25.51
N TYR A 168 11.81 5.08 -25.00
CA TYR A 168 12.69 5.32 -23.87
C TYR A 168 14.03 5.84 -24.37
N SER A 169 14.49 6.97 -23.82
CA SER A 169 15.84 7.47 -23.99
C SER A 169 16.61 7.35 -22.67
N PHE A 170 17.80 6.79 -22.72
CA PHE A 170 18.69 6.69 -21.56
C PHE A 170 19.74 7.81 -21.55
N THR A 171 19.58 8.83 -22.41
CA THR A 171 20.39 10.03 -22.39
C THR A 171 19.92 10.93 -21.24
N VAL A 172 20.81 11.13 -20.27
CA VAL A 172 20.52 12.00 -19.14
C VAL A 172 20.85 13.43 -19.53
N PRO A 173 19.91 14.39 -19.46
CA PRO A 173 20.18 15.80 -19.72
C PRO A 173 21.25 16.35 -18.75
N GLU A 174 22.10 17.27 -19.22
CA GLU A 174 23.15 17.87 -18.38
C GLU A 174 22.61 18.54 -17.11
N ALA A 175 21.44 19.17 -17.19
CA ALA A 175 20.77 19.76 -16.03
C ALA A 175 20.50 18.74 -14.94
N VAL A 176 20.02 17.54 -15.33
CA VAL A 176 19.76 16.44 -14.39
C VAL A 176 21.06 15.87 -13.80
N ILE A 177 22.13 15.80 -14.59
CA ILE A 177 23.46 15.41 -14.09
C ILE A 177 23.95 16.38 -13.00
N ARG A 178 23.63 17.67 -13.11
CA ARG A 178 23.91 18.70 -12.09
C ARG A 178 22.96 18.68 -10.89
N GLY A 179 21.99 17.76 -10.84
CA GLY A 179 20.99 17.67 -9.78
C GLY A 179 19.82 18.65 -9.92
N GLU A 180 19.68 19.29 -11.09
CA GLU A 180 18.56 20.15 -11.41
C GLU A 180 17.37 19.34 -11.89
N LEU A 181 16.14 19.79 -11.58
CA LEU A 181 14.94 19.22 -12.16
C LEU A 181 14.85 19.59 -13.66
N ARG A 182 14.30 18.70 -14.46
CA ARG A 182 13.93 19.04 -15.83
C ARG A 182 12.99 20.25 -15.80
N PRO A 183 13.20 21.29 -16.65
CA PRO A 183 12.30 22.42 -16.70
C PRO A 183 10.85 21.99 -16.94
N LEU A 184 9.92 22.70 -16.30
CA LEU A 184 8.50 22.52 -16.58
C LEU A 184 8.23 22.86 -18.03
N ARG A 185 7.40 22.05 -18.68
CA ARG A 185 7.01 22.31 -20.06
C ARG A 185 6.05 23.49 -20.10
N ASP A 186 6.30 24.41 -21.01
CA ASP A 186 5.37 25.51 -21.28
C ASP A 186 4.11 24.94 -21.98
N PRO A 187 2.91 25.14 -21.42
CA PRO A 187 1.68 24.70 -22.06
C PRO A 187 1.45 25.29 -23.45
N ALA A 188 2.03 26.45 -23.71
CA ALA A 188 1.93 27.13 -25.04
C ALA A 188 2.80 26.46 -26.12
N GLU A 189 3.75 25.57 -25.75
CA GLU A 189 4.60 24.85 -26.71
C GLU A 189 3.96 23.55 -27.25
N GLU A 190 2.75 23.20 -26.85
CA GLU A 190 2.11 21.94 -27.25
C GLU A 190 1.59 21.92 -28.69
N ASP A 191 1.49 23.07 -29.35
CA ASP A 191 0.90 23.21 -30.68
C ASP A 191 1.93 23.46 -31.82
N ALA A 192 3.22 23.14 -31.62
CA ALA A 192 4.27 23.32 -32.61
C ALA A 192 4.79 22.01 -33.20
#